data_d87d56155dd173366b26f6683ef38b4b
#
_entry.id   d87d56155dd173366b26f6683ef38b4b
#
_cell.length_a   1.000
_cell.length_b   1.000
_cell.length_c   1.000
_cell.angle_alpha   90.00
_cell.angle_beta   90.00
_cell.angle_gamma   90.00
#
_symmetry.space_group_name_H-M   'P 1'
#
loop_
_entity.id
_entity.type
_entity.pdbx_description
1 polymer ?
#
loop_
_entity_poly.entity_id
_entity_poly.type
_entity_poly.pdbx_seq_one_letter_code
_entity_poly.pdbx_strand_id
1 'polypeptide(L)'
;RLLGVRIEVTRIAEILSSIGFDSRIDGDSVKCVVPTWRPDCAQEVDLIEEVARHFGFDNIGKTIPNSTVHGRLSNMQQRRRALRRVLVGLGLDEAMPSPFLAAGDLSRIGLSEDNVLHLANPLVADESILRTSLRPGLLRSLKYNQSHRAHKIGIWEMGHVYPKSTQQLPDESEQLAILVAGGDVETSLMQWNAICDALSVGAQLDQSRVPPGLHSTRSASLTRGKKIVGVVGEIDPVVLDALGIEGRVSVLEIDLSVILNEEPKPVQARDINRFPSSDIDLAFVMSDDVPAVNLQRALRQAAGKRLVRIDLFDVYRGKGVAEGSRSLAFRLRLQEPEGTLTDSILAEVQQACVAAGEKIGAAIRG
;
A
#
# COMPACT_ATOMS: atom_id res chain seq x y z
N ARG A 1 23.47 18.20 38.75
CA ARG A 1 23.20 16.85 38.23
C ARG A 1 22.46 16.90 36.87
N LEU A 2 21.35 17.64 36.74
CA LEU A 2 20.56 17.76 35.52
C LEU A 2 21.39 18.37 34.36
N LEU A 3 22.14 19.43 34.62
CA LEU A 3 22.92 20.13 33.60
C LEU A 3 24.20 19.37 33.14
N GLY A 4 24.59 18.31 33.83
CA GLY A 4 25.81 17.57 33.52
C GLY A 4 27.11 18.34 33.78
N VAL A 5 27.03 19.51 34.36
CA VAL A 5 28.16 20.37 34.76
C VAL A 5 28.02 20.80 36.23
N ARG A 6 29.12 20.94 36.93
CA ARG A 6 29.14 21.44 38.29
C ARG A 6 29.27 22.97 38.27
N ILE A 7 28.31 23.65 38.88
CA ILE A 7 28.31 25.11 39.08
C ILE A 7 28.38 25.34 40.58
N GLU A 8 29.30 26.20 41.02
CA GLU A 8 29.46 26.51 42.45
C GLU A 8 28.24 27.23 42.99
N VAL A 9 27.85 26.90 44.23
CA VAL A 9 26.63 27.39 44.90
C VAL A 9 26.60 28.92 44.95
N THR A 10 27.74 29.54 45.16
CA THR A 10 27.89 31.01 45.11
C THR A 10 27.52 31.56 43.73
N ARG A 11 27.96 30.90 42.67
CA ARG A 11 27.68 31.33 41.29
C ARG A 11 26.20 31.16 40.95
N ILE A 12 25.57 30.11 41.43
CA ILE A 12 24.13 29.89 41.28
C ILE A 12 23.34 31.00 41.94
N ALA A 13 23.69 31.34 43.21
CA ALA A 13 23.05 32.41 43.95
C ALA A 13 23.24 33.79 43.29
N GLU A 14 24.45 34.09 42.78
CA GLU A 14 24.72 35.32 42.01
C GLU A 14 23.82 35.42 40.77
N ILE A 15 23.75 34.36 39.97
CA ILE A 15 22.92 34.32 38.77
C ILE A 15 21.46 34.60 39.10
N LEU A 16 20.88 33.87 40.02
CA LEU A 16 19.48 34.02 40.41
C LEU A 16 19.21 35.42 41.01
N SER A 17 20.11 35.94 41.86
CA SER A 17 19.98 37.28 42.39
C SER A 17 20.05 38.37 41.31
N SER A 18 20.90 38.18 40.27
CA SER A 18 21.04 39.16 39.20
C SER A 18 19.78 39.30 38.33
N ILE A 19 18.92 38.28 38.32
CA ILE A 19 17.63 38.26 37.60
C ILE A 19 16.42 38.45 38.54
N GLY A 20 16.68 38.93 39.78
CA GLY A 20 15.65 39.42 40.70
C GLY A 20 15.05 38.39 41.66
N PHE A 21 15.64 37.18 41.77
CA PHE A 21 15.24 36.23 42.82
C PHE A 21 15.93 36.59 44.14
N ASP A 22 15.21 36.58 45.28
CA ASP A 22 15.83 36.68 46.60
C ASP A 22 16.45 35.32 46.95
N SER A 23 17.80 35.23 46.74
CA SER A 23 18.55 33.98 46.79
C SER A 23 19.48 33.96 48.00
N ARG A 24 19.45 32.89 48.81
CA ARG A 24 20.30 32.66 49.97
C ARG A 24 20.96 31.32 49.92
N ILE A 25 22.24 31.26 50.22
CA ILE A 25 23.00 30.01 50.30
C ILE A 25 22.64 29.31 51.62
N ASP A 26 22.30 28.04 51.57
CA ASP A 26 22.02 27.18 52.70
C ASP A 26 22.78 25.86 52.55
N GLY A 27 24.01 25.83 53.04
CA GLY A 27 24.94 24.71 52.84
C GLY A 27 25.26 24.52 51.38
N ASP A 28 24.98 23.33 50.82
CA ASP A 28 25.20 22.98 49.42
C ASP A 28 23.99 23.32 48.50
N SER A 29 23.02 24.07 49.02
CA SER A 29 21.81 24.45 48.31
C SER A 29 21.62 25.96 48.24
N VAL A 30 20.79 26.42 47.31
CA VAL A 30 20.32 27.80 47.23
C VAL A 30 18.82 27.84 47.50
N LYS A 31 18.39 28.56 48.52
CA LYS A 31 16.98 28.85 48.75
C LYS A 31 16.62 30.14 48.03
N CYS A 32 15.55 30.09 47.23
CA CYS A 32 15.09 31.20 46.43
C CYS A 32 13.65 31.54 46.76
N VAL A 33 13.36 32.85 46.87
CA VAL A 33 12.00 33.34 46.81
C VAL A 33 11.72 33.86 45.40
N VAL A 34 10.72 33.28 44.76
CA VAL A 34 10.33 33.64 43.41
C VAL A 34 9.62 34.99 43.41
N PRO A 35 10.05 35.97 42.61
CA PRO A 35 9.38 37.25 42.51
C PRO A 35 7.99 37.12 41.89
N THR A 36 7.05 37.98 42.29
CA THR A 36 5.64 37.90 41.86
C THR A 36 5.42 38.05 40.36
N TRP A 37 6.37 38.62 39.65
CA TRP A 37 6.34 38.79 38.19
C TRP A 37 6.91 37.61 37.40
N ARG A 38 7.33 36.52 38.11
CA ARG A 38 7.79 35.26 37.51
C ARG A 38 6.87 34.09 37.87
N PRO A 39 5.57 34.14 37.47
CA PRO A 39 4.62 33.06 37.76
C PRO A 39 4.94 31.74 37.03
N ASP A 40 5.81 31.81 36.08
CA ASP A 40 6.35 30.71 35.32
C ASP A 40 7.30 29.78 36.10
N CYS A 41 7.99 30.34 37.11
CA CYS A 41 8.93 29.61 37.96
C CYS A 41 8.22 29.00 39.17
N ALA A 42 7.64 27.82 39.03
CA ALA A 42 6.89 27.13 40.06
C ALA A 42 7.66 25.95 40.70
N GLN A 43 8.66 25.44 40.03
CA GLN A 43 9.41 24.24 40.42
C GLN A 43 10.92 24.47 40.39
N GLU A 44 11.68 23.60 41.06
CA GLU A 44 13.14 23.65 41.07
C GLU A 44 13.77 23.60 39.65
N VAL A 45 13.15 22.84 38.76
CA VAL A 45 13.64 22.73 37.38
C VAL A 45 13.59 24.05 36.61
N ASP A 46 12.62 24.93 36.93
CA ASP A 46 12.51 26.25 36.29
C ASP A 46 13.69 27.13 36.70
N LEU A 47 14.12 27.05 37.99
CA LEU A 47 15.31 27.76 38.48
C LEU A 47 16.60 27.18 37.87
N ILE A 48 16.67 25.86 37.66
CA ILE A 48 17.80 25.22 36.98
C ILE A 48 17.89 25.71 35.54
N GLU A 49 16.76 25.88 34.84
CA GLU A 49 16.71 26.45 33.50
C GLU A 49 17.26 27.89 33.47
N GLU A 50 16.83 28.75 34.40
CA GLU A 50 17.33 30.11 34.52
C GLU A 50 18.86 30.15 34.77
N VAL A 51 19.33 29.30 35.67
CA VAL A 51 20.78 29.15 35.91
C VAL A 51 21.52 28.71 34.66
N ALA A 52 21.00 27.72 33.95
CA ALA A 52 21.60 27.20 32.69
C ALA A 52 21.68 28.28 31.61
N ARG A 53 20.60 29.04 31.45
CA ARG A 53 20.49 30.12 30.47
C ARG A 53 21.50 31.24 30.72
N HIS A 54 21.65 31.66 31.98
CA HIS A 54 22.58 32.73 32.36
C HIS A 54 24.03 32.27 32.57
N PHE A 55 24.24 30.99 32.89
CA PHE A 55 25.55 30.38 32.87
C PHE A 55 26.10 30.26 31.42
N GLY A 56 25.19 30.16 30.48
CA GLY A 56 25.44 29.98 29.04
C GLY A 56 25.46 28.51 28.62
N PHE A 57 24.60 28.15 27.67
CA PHE A 57 24.51 26.78 27.18
C PHE A 57 25.84 26.29 26.52
N ASP A 58 26.65 27.20 25.99
CA ASP A 58 27.96 26.87 25.44
C ASP A 58 28.94 26.37 26.48
N ASN A 59 28.75 26.70 27.74
CA ASN A 59 29.54 26.23 28.87
C ASN A 59 29.08 24.86 29.39
N ILE A 60 27.96 24.35 28.89
CA ILE A 60 27.45 23.02 29.22
C ILE A 60 28.02 22.02 28.21
N GLY A 61 28.75 21.05 28.71
CA GLY A 61 29.39 20.05 27.84
C GLY A 61 28.38 19.23 27.04
N LYS A 62 28.75 18.87 25.84
CA LYS A 62 27.96 17.95 24.99
C LYS A 62 28.39 16.52 25.26
N THR A 63 27.47 15.68 25.72
CA THR A 63 27.71 14.25 25.89
C THR A 63 26.90 13.46 24.88
N ILE A 64 27.56 12.53 24.21
CA ILE A 64 26.85 11.56 23.35
C ILE A 64 26.52 10.36 24.24
N PRO A 65 25.23 9.98 24.36
CA PRO A 65 24.86 8.79 25.11
C PRO A 65 25.58 7.56 24.54
N ASN A 66 26.22 6.79 25.41
CA ASN A 66 26.78 5.49 25.04
C ASN A 66 25.62 4.53 24.78
N SER A 67 25.33 4.27 23.50
CA SER A 67 24.37 3.27 23.08
C SER A 67 25.04 2.18 22.26
N THR A 68 24.79 0.94 22.60
CA THR A 68 25.19 -0.21 21.80
C THR A 68 24.25 -0.45 20.61
N VAL A 69 23.12 0.27 20.59
CA VAL A 69 22.11 0.15 19.53
C VAL A 69 22.31 1.29 18.54
N HIS A 70 22.70 0.94 17.33
CA HIS A 70 22.76 1.89 16.22
C HIS A 70 21.35 2.12 15.66
N GLY A 71 21.03 3.35 15.30
CA GLY A 71 19.79 3.69 14.63
C GLY A 71 19.71 2.97 13.28
N ARG A 72 18.66 2.15 13.10
CA ARG A 72 18.37 1.46 11.84
C ARG A 72 16.87 1.37 11.61
N LEU A 73 16.49 1.26 10.36
CA LEU A 73 15.10 0.95 10.02
C LEU A 73 14.81 -0.52 10.26
N SER A 74 13.63 -0.83 10.83
CA SER A 74 13.12 -2.19 10.84
C SER A 74 12.83 -2.68 9.40
N ASN A 75 12.73 -3.99 9.21
CA ASN A 75 12.38 -4.57 7.91
C ASN A 75 11.04 -4.01 7.40
N MET A 76 10.03 -3.90 8.26
CA MET A 76 8.74 -3.30 7.93
C MET A 76 8.88 -1.85 7.45
N GLN A 77 9.69 -1.02 8.15
CA GLN A 77 9.92 0.38 7.75
C GLN A 77 10.65 0.48 6.40
N GLN A 78 11.62 -0.42 6.13
CA GLN A 78 12.32 -0.48 4.84
C GLN A 78 11.34 -0.87 3.71
N ARG A 79 10.50 -1.88 3.92
CA ARG A 79 9.50 -2.33 2.94
C ARG A 79 8.45 -1.26 2.69
N ARG A 80 7.97 -0.57 3.73
CA ARG A 80 7.05 0.57 3.60
C ARG A 80 7.65 1.70 2.75
N ARG A 81 8.94 2.05 2.97
CA ARG A 81 9.64 3.04 2.14
C ARG A 81 9.84 2.56 0.70
N ALA A 82 10.09 1.27 0.49
CA ALA A 82 10.18 0.70 -0.85
C ALA A 82 8.82 0.78 -1.56
N LEU A 83 7.73 0.42 -0.88
CA LEU A 83 6.37 0.52 -1.42
C LEU A 83 6.04 1.97 -1.84
N ARG A 84 6.31 2.96 -0.98
CA ARG A 84 6.11 4.38 -1.34
C ARG A 84 6.85 4.78 -2.61
N ARG A 85 8.10 4.34 -2.75
CA ARG A 85 8.89 4.62 -3.98
C ARG A 85 8.26 4.00 -5.23
N VAL A 86 7.69 2.80 -5.11
CA VAL A 86 6.96 2.15 -6.21
C VAL A 86 5.75 2.97 -6.59
N LEU A 87 4.93 3.39 -5.61
CA LEU A 87 3.69 4.14 -5.85
C LEU A 87 3.98 5.50 -6.49
N VAL A 88 4.96 6.23 -5.98
CA VAL A 88 5.42 7.49 -6.58
C VAL A 88 6.00 7.25 -8.00
N GLY A 89 6.77 6.17 -8.19
CA GLY A 89 7.31 5.79 -9.50
C GLY A 89 6.24 5.41 -10.52
N LEU A 90 5.07 4.98 -10.09
CA LEU A 90 3.89 4.77 -10.93
C LEU A 90 3.13 6.07 -11.27
N GLY A 91 3.60 7.22 -10.78
CA GLY A 91 2.97 8.52 -11.02
C GLY A 91 1.73 8.77 -10.19
N LEU A 92 1.63 8.17 -9.02
CA LEU A 92 0.51 8.29 -8.11
C LEU A 92 0.82 9.28 -6.97
N ASP A 93 -0.18 10.05 -6.56
CA ASP A 93 -0.10 11.02 -5.46
C ASP A 93 -0.61 10.41 -4.15
N GLU A 94 0.08 10.67 -3.03
CA GLU A 94 -0.37 10.26 -1.70
C GLU A 94 -1.51 11.16 -1.22
N ALA A 95 -2.62 10.54 -0.79
CA ALA A 95 -3.73 11.22 -0.16
C ALA A 95 -3.88 10.76 1.29
N MET A 96 -4.32 11.65 2.18
CA MET A 96 -4.56 11.36 3.60
C MET A 96 -5.92 11.92 4.02
N PRO A 97 -7.03 11.33 3.54
CA PRO A 97 -8.36 11.73 3.99
C PRO A 97 -8.59 11.37 5.46
N SER A 98 -9.57 12.06 6.09
CA SER A 98 -9.98 11.78 7.46
C SER A 98 -10.36 10.31 7.65
N PRO A 99 -9.95 9.68 8.79
CA PRO A 99 -10.35 8.32 9.11
C PRO A 99 -11.82 8.21 9.56
N PHE A 100 -12.48 9.35 9.76
CA PHE A 100 -13.88 9.41 10.15
C PHE A 100 -14.79 9.49 8.93
N LEU A 101 -15.92 8.81 9.01
CA LEU A 101 -16.95 8.75 7.98
C LEU A 101 -18.32 9.10 8.55
N ALA A 102 -19.24 9.52 7.69
CA ALA A 102 -20.64 9.60 8.02
C ALA A 102 -21.27 8.19 8.03
N ALA A 103 -22.30 8.01 8.83
CA ALA A 103 -23.17 6.86 8.72
C ALA A 103 -23.78 6.81 7.30
N GLY A 104 -23.74 5.66 6.64
CA GLY A 104 -24.17 5.46 5.26
C GLY A 104 -23.07 5.62 4.20
N ASP A 105 -21.87 6.12 4.53
CA ASP A 105 -20.80 6.27 3.55
C ASP A 105 -20.27 4.91 3.04
N LEU A 106 -20.17 3.92 3.91
CA LEU A 106 -19.77 2.55 3.52
C LEU A 106 -20.86 1.88 2.69
N SER A 107 -22.10 1.96 3.13
CA SER A 107 -23.26 1.39 2.41
C SER A 107 -23.40 1.99 1.01
N ARG A 108 -23.14 3.30 0.85
CA ARG A 108 -23.18 4.01 -0.44
C ARG A 108 -22.19 3.47 -1.45
N ILE A 109 -21.08 2.87 -0.99
CA ILE A 109 -20.08 2.23 -1.84
C ILE A 109 -20.18 0.71 -1.84
N GLY A 110 -21.30 0.15 -1.40
CA GLY A 110 -21.58 -1.29 -1.41
C GLY A 110 -20.88 -2.09 -0.30
N LEU A 111 -20.38 -1.42 0.75
CA LEU A 111 -19.78 -2.08 1.92
C LEU A 111 -20.76 -2.16 3.07
N SER A 112 -20.65 -3.23 3.92
CA SER A 112 -21.45 -3.36 5.13
C SER A 112 -21.02 -2.37 6.21
N GLU A 113 -22.01 -1.91 7.00
CA GLU A 113 -21.81 -1.12 8.22
C GLU A 113 -22.01 -1.94 9.52
N ASP A 114 -22.19 -3.26 9.42
CA ASP A 114 -22.45 -4.11 10.59
C ASP A 114 -21.26 -4.16 11.56
N ASN A 115 -20.07 -3.86 11.06
CA ASN A 115 -18.80 -3.98 11.80
C ASN A 115 -18.07 -2.65 11.97
N VAL A 116 -18.82 -1.55 12.20
CA VAL A 116 -18.25 -0.22 12.42
C VAL A 116 -18.20 0.15 13.89
N LEU A 117 -17.25 1.00 14.24
CA LEU A 117 -17.15 1.66 15.54
C LEU A 117 -17.77 3.05 15.44
N HIS A 118 -18.74 3.34 16.32
CA HIS A 118 -19.34 4.66 16.46
C HIS A 118 -18.59 5.48 17.49
N LEU A 119 -18.37 6.75 17.20
CA LEU A 119 -17.87 7.71 18.19
C LEU A 119 -18.99 8.04 19.20
N ALA A 120 -18.63 8.06 20.48
CA ALA A 120 -19.61 8.40 21.52
C ALA A 120 -20.03 9.88 21.48
N ASN A 121 -19.13 10.77 21.04
CA ASN A 121 -19.33 12.22 21.00
C ASN A 121 -18.71 12.85 19.74
N PRO A 122 -19.26 12.54 18.53
CA PRO A 122 -18.75 13.11 17.30
C PRO A 122 -18.91 14.64 17.29
N LEU A 123 -17.91 15.35 16.78
CA LEU A 123 -17.98 16.81 16.65
C LEU A 123 -18.99 17.24 15.58
N VAL A 124 -19.08 16.46 14.50
CA VAL A 124 -20.03 16.66 13.40
C VAL A 124 -20.61 15.31 12.99
N ALA A 125 -21.85 15.31 12.49
CA ALA A 125 -22.55 14.08 12.10
C ALA A 125 -21.83 13.33 10.97
N ASP A 126 -21.16 14.06 10.08
CA ASP A 126 -20.42 13.51 8.95
C ASP A 126 -19.11 12.80 9.35
N GLU A 127 -18.75 12.81 10.63
CA GLU A 127 -17.57 12.19 11.21
C GLU A 127 -17.93 11.33 12.43
N SER A 128 -18.94 10.48 12.30
CA SER A 128 -19.54 9.73 13.42
C SER A 128 -19.10 8.28 13.55
N ILE A 129 -18.45 7.72 12.52
CA ILE A 129 -17.95 6.34 12.53
C ILE A 129 -16.48 6.26 12.10
N LEU A 130 -15.78 5.25 12.59
CA LEU A 130 -14.44 4.93 12.11
C LEU A 130 -14.50 4.05 10.86
N ARG A 131 -13.64 4.33 9.90
CA ARG A 131 -13.57 3.63 8.61
C ARG A 131 -13.12 2.18 8.77
N THR A 132 -13.71 1.30 7.98
CA THR A 132 -13.32 -0.11 7.83
C THR A 132 -12.68 -0.40 6.47
N SER A 133 -12.59 0.61 5.60
CA SER A 133 -11.95 0.60 4.27
C SER A 133 -11.43 1.99 3.95
N LEU A 134 -10.38 2.08 3.14
CA LEU A 134 -9.83 3.36 2.67
C LEU A 134 -10.60 3.93 1.46
N ARG A 135 -11.40 3.10 0.78
CA ARG A 135 -12.13 3.48 -0.44
C ARG A 135 -13.04 4.70 -0.28
N PRO A 136 -13.85 4.85 0.79
CA PRO A 136 -14.76 6.00 0.90
C PRO A 136 -14.03 7.34 0.88
N GLY A 137 -12.95 7.44 1.67
CA GLY A 137 -12.12 8.66 1.74
C GLY A 137 -11.45 8.99 0.42
N LEU A 138 -10.88 7.98 -0.25
CA LEU A 138 -10.24 8.17 -1.56
C LEU A 138 -11.25 8.51 -2.66
N LEU A 139 -12.44 7.89 -2.69
CA LEU A 139 -13.50 8.23 -3.66
C LEU A 139 -14.00 9.67 -3.45
N ARG A 140 -14.10 10.13 -2.20
CA ARG A 140 -14.42 11.53 -1.87
C ARG A 140 -13.33 12.48 -2.40
N SER A 141 -12.06 12.14 -2.18
CA SER A 141 -10.90 12.90 -2.69
C SER A 141 -10.87 12.92 -4.21
N LEU A 142 -11.15 11.79 -4.87
CA LEU A 142 -11.22 11.70 -6.32
C LEU A 142 -12.32 12.58 -6.88
N LYS A 143 -13.54 12.52 -6.33
CA LYS A 143 -14.66 13.38 -6.70
C LYS A 143 -14.33 14.87 -6.55
N TYR A 144 -13.71 15.24 -5.41
CA TYR A 144 -13.28 16.61 -5.17
C TYR A 144 -12.32 17.10 -6.27
N ASN A 145 -11.32 16.31 -6.64
CA ASN A 145 -10.37 16.64 -7.68
C ASN A 145 -11.03 16.74 -9.07
N GLN A 146 -11.97 15.83 -9.39
CA GLN A 146 -12.75 15.94 -10.64
C GLN A 146 -13.56 17.23 -10.70
N SER A 147 -14.20 17.64 -9.60
CA SER A 147 -14.98 18.89 -9.55
C SER A 147 -14.10 20.13 -9.74
N HIS A 148 -12.79 20.03 -9.46
CA HIS A 148 -11.79 21.08 -9.71
C HIS A 148 -11.04 20.89 -11.04
N ARG A 149 -11.60 20.09 -11.97
CA ARG A 149 -11.08 19.88 -13.34
C ARG A 149 -9.67 19.27 -13.39
N ALA A 150 -9.29 18.47 -12.40
CA ALA A 150 -8.08 17.68 -12.51
C ALA A 150 -8.25 16.60 -13.60
N HIS A 151 -7.31 16.54 -14.56
CA HIS A 151 -7.42 15.65 -15.73
C HIS A 151 -6.78 14.28 -15.50
N LYS A 152 -5.81 14.19 -14.58
CA LYS A 152 -5.14 12.93 -14.22
C LYS A 152 -5.22 12.78 -12.72
N ILE A 153 -6.00 11.82 -12.26
CA ILE A 153 -6.17 11.55 -10.83
C ILE A 153 -5.79 10.10 -10.59
N GLY A 154 -4.61 9.90 -10.05
CA GLY A 154 -4.14 8.62 -9.53
C GLY A 154 -3.69 8.85 -8.10
N ILE A 155 -4.44 8.37 -7.14
CA ILE A 155 -4.22 8.62 -5.72
C ILE A 155 -4.10 7.31 -4.93
N TRP A 156 -3.30 7.35 -3.87
CA TRP A 156 -3.15 6.23 -2.96
C TRP A 156 -3.06 6.68 -1.51
N GLU A 157 -3.40 5.77 -0.61
CA GLU A 157 -3.27 5.96 0.83
C GLU A 157 -2.75 4.67 1.48
N MET A 158 -1.82 4.81 2.42
CA MET A 158 -1.52 3.79 3.43
C MET A 158 -2.05 4.27 4.76
N GLY A 159 -3.09 3.62 5.26
CA GLY A 159 -3.78 4.06 6.45
C GLY A 159 -4.37 2.91 7.26
N HIS A 160 -4.71 3.20 8.52
CA HIS A 160 -5.38 2.25 9.39
C HIS A 160 -6.87 2.24 9.14
N VAL A 161 -7.44 1.06 9.28
CA VAL A 161 -8.89 0.80 9.32
C VAL A 161 -9.23 0.14 10.65
N TYR A 162 -10.45 0.31 11.11
CA TYR A 162 -10.85 0.03 12.49
C TYR A 162 -12.13 -0.83 12.51
N PRO A 163 -12.07 -2.11 12.09
CA PRO A 163 -13.21 -2.99 12.24
C PRO A 163 -13.51 -3.19 13.73
N LYS A 164 -14.80 -3.34 14.04
CA LYS A 164 -15.25 -3.61 15.41
C LYS A 164 -14.66 -4.94 15.88
N SER A 165 -14.11 -4.93 17.09
CA SER A 165 -13.57 -6.12 17.77
C SER A 165 -14.42 -6.50 18.96
N THR A 166 -14.34 -7.74 19.40
CA THR A 166 -14.88 -8.20 20.69
C THR A 166 -13.98 -7.84 21.87
N GLN A 167 -12.77 -7.32 21.59
CA GLN A 167 -11.82 -6.88 22.59
C GLN A 167 -12.11 -5.43 23.00
N GLN A 168 -11.46 -4.97 24.08
CA GLN A 168 -11.60 -3.60 24.58
C GLN A 168 -11.10 -2.54 23.58
N LEU A 169 -10.09 -2.87 22.78
CA LEU A 169 -9.55 -2.02 21.71
C LEU A 169 -9.95 -2.58 20.35
N PRO A 170 -10.13 -1.73 19.33
CA PRO A 170 -10.37 -2.18 17.96
C PRO A 170 -9.21 -3.02 17.43
N ASP A 171 -9.54 -3.91 16.50
CA ASP A 171 -8.53 -4.71 15.79
C ASP A 171 -8.01 -3.87 14.60
N GLU A 172 -7.09 -2.96 14.88
CA GLU A 172 -6.53 -2.05 13.87
C GLU A 172 -5.71 -2.81 12.85
N SER A 173 -5.97 -2.55 11.58
CA SER A 173 -5.13 -3.08 10.49
C SER A 173 -4.74 -1.97 9.53
N GLU A 174 -3.53 -2.06 9.01
CA GLU A 174 -3.03 -1.11 8.02
C GLU A 174 -3.30 -1.62 6.61
N GLN A 175 -3.88 -0.77 5.78
CA GLN A 175 -4.22 -1.07 4.38
C GLN A 175 -3.52 -0.11 3.43
N LEU A 176 -3.32 -0.56 2.19
CA LEU A 176 -3.05 0.28 1.03
C LEU A 176 -4.30 0.29 0.17
N ALA A 177 -4.71 1.47 -0.28
CA ALA A 177 -5.66 1.59 -1.37
C ALA A 177 -5.13 2.53 -2.46
N ILE A 178 -5.41 2.20 -3.71
CA ILE A 178 -5.06 2.98 -4.90
C ILE A 178 -6.33 3.15 -5.73
N LEU A 179 -6.61 4.39 -6.16
CA LEU A 179 -7.67 4.69 -7.14
C LEU A 179 -7.09 5.48 -8.31
N VAL A 180 -7.51 5.13 -9.53
CA VAL A 180 -7.15 5.89 -10.74
C VAL A 180 -8.39 6.21 -11.55
N ALA A 181 -8.67 7.50 -11.73
CA ALA A 181 -9.73 7.96 -12.61
C ALA A 181 -9.40 7.68 -14.08
N GLY A 182 -10.34 7.13 -14.84
CA GLY A 182 -10.14 6.67 -16.19
C GLY A 182 -9.39 5.34 -16.31
N GLY A 183 -8.92 4.79 -15.18
CA GLY A 183 -8.27 3.48 -15.13
C GLY A 183 -9.27 2.33 -15.25
N ASP A 184 -8.77 1.22 -15.77
CA ASP A 184 -9.50 -0.04 -15.94
C ASP A 184 -8.90 -1.16 -15.08
N VAL A 185 -9.40 -2.38 -15.23
CA VAL A 185 -8.89 -3.55 -14.51
C VAL A 185 -7.41 -3.82 -14.81
N GLU A 186 -6.93 -3.55 -16.01
CA GLU A 186 -5.52 -3.73 -16.38
C GLU A 186 -4.63 -2.75 -15.63
N THR A 187 -5.10 -1.52 -15.45
CA THR A 187 -4.42 -0.50 -14.65
C THR A 187 -4.17 -0.98 -13.23
N SER A 188 -5.20 -1.53 -12.57
CA SER A 188 -5.08 -2.03 -11.20
C SER A 188 -4.20 -3.29 -11.10
N LEU A 189 -4.26 -4.18 -12.10
CA LEU A 189 -3.40 -5.36 -12.17
C LEU A 189 -1.93 -4.99 -12.42
N MET A 190 -1.67 -4.01 -13.27
CA MET A 190 -0.31 -3.49 -13.51
C MET A 190 0.28 -2.92 -12.22
N GLN A 191 -0.48 -2.15 -11.46
CA GLN A 191 -0.05 -1.62 -10.16
C GLN A 191 0.25 -2.74 -9.16
N TRP A 192 -0.63 -3.75 -9.09
CA TRP A 192 -0.41 -4.92 -8.23
C TRP A 192 0.86 -5.68 -8.62
N ASN A 193 1.07 -5.93 -9.91
CA ASN A 193 2.26 -6.62 -10.39
C ASN A 193 3.53 -5.83 -10.08
N ALA A 194 3.54 -4.50 -10.25
CA ALA A 194 4.67 -3.66 -9.90
C ALA A 194 5.02 -3.74 -8.40
N ILE A 195 4.01 -3.79 -7.53
CA ILE A 195 4.19 -3.99 -6.09
C ILE A 195 4.76 -5.39 -5.81
N CYS A 196 4.22 -6.42 -6.46
CA CYS A 196 4.69 -7.80 -6.31
C CYS A 196 6.17 -7.94 -6.69
N ASP A 197 6.56 -7.38 -7.82
CA ASP A 197 7.94 -7.46 -8.33
C ASP A 197 8.91 -6.72 -7.40
N ALA A 198 8.54 -5.51 -6.96
CA ALA A 198 9.43 -4.70 -6.13
C ALA A 198 9.60 -5.24 -4.70
N LEU A 199 8.57 -5.87 -4.15
CA LEU A 199 8.57 -6.35 -2.77
C LEU A 199 8.68 -7.87 -2.65
N SER A 200 8.77 -8.59 -3.76
CA SER A 200 8.82 -10.06 -3.82
C SER A 200 7.65 -10.70 -3.05
N VAL A 201 6.46 -10.16 -3.24
CA VAL A 201 5.20 -10.67 -2.66
C VAL A 201 4.29 -11.19 -3.76
N GLY A 202 3.17 -11.83 -3.39
CA GLY A 202 2.18 -12.27 -4.35
C GLY A 202 0.89 -12.75 -3.68
N ALA A 203 -0.19 -12.70 -4.46
CA ALA A 203 -1.47 -13.29 -4.13
C ALA A 203 -2.11 -13.87 -5.38
N GLN A 204 -3.03 -14.80 -5.23
CA GLN A 204 -3.79 -15.38 -6.33
C GLN A 204 -5.03 -14.53 -6.59
N LEU A 205 -5.42 -14.43 -7.85
CA LEU A 205 -6.69 -13.81 -8.24
C LEU A 205 -7.81 -14.84 -8.10
N ASP A 206 -8.85 -14.46 -7.38
CA ASP A 206 -10.07 -15.25 -7.21
C ASP A 206 -11.29 -14.45 -7.69
N GLN A 207 -11.94 -14.94 -8.72
CA GLN A 207 -13.15 -14.37 -9.32
C GLN A 207 -14.41 -15.15 -8.95
N SER A 208 -14.32 -16.11 -8.03
CA SER A 208 -15.48 -16.94 -7.60
C SER A 208 -16.57 -16.11 -6.92
N ARG A 209 -16.22 -14.94 -6.38
CA ARG A 209 -17.13 -13.99 -5.77
C ARG A 209 -16.79 -12.58 -6.17
N VAL A 210 -17.80 -11.78 -6.47
CA VAL A 210 -17.62 -10.35 -6.75
C VAL A 210 -17.34 -9.62 -5.44
N PRO A 211 -16.21 -8.90 -5.33
CA PRO A 211 -15.95 -8.10 -4.14
C PRO A 211 -16.96 -6.96 -4.00
N PRO A 212 -17.46 -6.67 -2.78
CA PRO A 212 -18.48 -5.65 -2.56
C PRO A 212 -18.07 -4.27 -3.12
N GLY A 213 -18.98 -3.62 -3.82
CA GLY A 213 -18.79 -2.29 -4.43
C GLY A 213 -17.92 -2.28 -5.68
N LEU A 214 -17.53 -3.44 -6.20
CA LEU A 214 -16.74 -3.56 -7.42
C LEU A 214 -17.56 -4.13 -8.58
N HIS A 215 -17.08 -3.89 -9.79
CA HIS A 215 -17.70 -4.33 -11.02
C HIS A 215 -17.82 -5.85 -11.11
N SER A 216 -18.98 -6.35 -11.52
CA SER A 216 -19.34 -7.77 -11.46
C SER A 216 -18.40 -8.71 -12.25
N THR A 217 -17.80 -8.24 -13.35
CA THR A 217 -16.94 -9.06 -14.22
C THR A 217 -15.50 -8.53 -14.34
N ARG A 218 -15.24 -7.28 -13.92
CA ARG A 218 -13.93 -6.64 -14.01
C ARG A 218 -13.35 -6.40 -12.62
N SER A 219 -13.44 -7.42 -11.75
CA SER A 219 -12.87 -7.42 -10.42
C SER A 219 -12.51 -8.82 -9.95
N ALA A 220 -11.62 -8.88 -8.98
CA ALA A 220 -11.23 -10.12 -8.32
C ALA A 220 -10.82 -9.84 -6.87
N SER A 221 -10.95 -10.87 -6.03
CA SER A 221 -10.29 -10.90 -4.73
C SER A 221 -8.83 -11.31 -4.89
N LEU A 222 -7.95 -10.72 -4.10
CA LEU A 222 -6.58 -11.17 -3.91
C LEU A 222 -6.56 -12.14 -2.73
N THR A 223 -6.08 -13.38 -2.96
CA THR A 223 -6.12 -14.43 -1.92
C THR A 223 -4.73 -15.01 -1.66
N ARG A 224 -4.49 -15.38 -0.39
CA ARG A 224 -3.36 -16.19 0.04
C ARG A 224 -3.88 -17.41 0.79
N GLY A 225 -3.76 -18.55 0.14
CA GLY A 225 -4.46 -19.75 0.59
C GLY A 225 -5.97 -19.50 0.61
N LYS A 226 -6.60 -19.63 1.78
CA LYS A 226 -8.04 -19.39 1.98
C LYS A 226 -8.38 -17.97 2.43
N LYS A 227 -7.37 -17.12 2.76
CA LYS A 227 -7.59 -15.77 3.29
C LYS A 227 -7.67 -14.78 2.12
N ILE A 228 -8.73 -13.97 2.07
CA ILE A 228 -8.80 -12.77 1.23
C ILE A 228 -7.89 -11.73 1.88
N VAL A 229 -6.97 -11.18 1.11
CA VAL A 229 -5.98 -10.19 1.55
C VAL A 229 -6.14 -8.85 0.87
N GLY A 230 -7.02 -8.78 -0.12
CA GLY A 230 -7.30 -7.55 -0.85
C GLY A 230 -8.27 -7.76 -2.00
N VAL A 231 -8.48 -6.70 -2.75
CA VAL A 231 -9.32 -6.67 -3.95
C VAL A 231 -8.66 -5.84 -5.04
N VAL A 232 -8.96 -6.18 -6.28
CA VAL A 232 -8.44 -5.50 -7.48
C VAL A 232 -9.51 -5.43 -8.55
N GLY A 233 -9.57 -4.36 -9.33
CA GLY A 233 -10.53 -4.24 -10.42
C GLY A 233 -11.03 -2.82 -10.66
N GLU A 234 -12.29 -2.70 -11.01
CA GLU A 234 -13.00 -1.44 -11.22
C GLU A 234 -14.10 -1.25 -10.18
N ILE A 235 -14.33 -0.01 -9.81
CA ILE A 235 -15.51 0.35 -8.99
C ILE A 235 -16.78 0.10 -9.80
N ASP A 236 -17.83 -0.37 -9.12
CA ASP A 236 -19.13 -0.59 -9.75
C ASP A 236 -19.70 0.74 -10.31
N PRO A 237 -20.16 0.80 -11.56
CA PRO A 237 -20.79 1.98 -12.13
C PRO A 237 -21.94 2.55 -11.28
N VAL A 238 -22.73 1.69 -10.64
CA VAL A 238 -23.82 2.12 -9.74
C VAL A 238 -23.28 2.91 -8.55
N VAL A 239 -22.13 2.50 -8.01
CA VAL A 239 -21.43 3.22 -6.93
C VAL A 239 -20.92 4.57 -7.42
N LEU A 240 -20.33 4.60 -8.62
CA LEU A 240 -19.80 5.84 -9.19
C LEU A 240 -20.92 6.86 -9.46
N ASP A 241 -22.04 6.40 -10.01
CA ASP A 241 -23.23 7.23 -10.25
C ASP A 241 -23.82 7.78 -8.93
N ALA A 242 -23.95 6.93 -7.90
CA ALA A 242 -24.43 7.35 -6.57
C ALA A 242 -23.53 8.41 -5.90
N LEU A 243 -22.24 8.41 -6.22
CA LEU A 243 -21.27 9.40 -5.73
C LEU A 243 -21.13 10.61 -6.68
N GLY A 244 -21.70 10.55 -7.90
CA GLY A 244 -21.53 11.57 -8.94
C GLY A 244 -20.08 11.64 -9.42
N ILE A 245 -19.42 10.51 -9.57
CA ILE A 245 -18.06 10.36 -10.12
C ILE A 245 -18.18 9.97 -11.58
N GLU A 246 -17.53 10.72 -12.46
CA GLU A 246 -17.58 10.49 -13.89
C GLU A 246 -16.52 9.48 -14.36
N GLY A 247 -16.90 8.67 -15.34
CA GLY A 247 -16.01 7.73 -16.00
C GLY A 247 -15.74 6.46 -15.20
N ARG A 248 -14.72 5.71 -15.59
CA ARG A 248 -14.28 4.48 -14.94
C ARG A 248 -13.28 4.81 -13.83
N VAL A 249 -13.23 4.01 -12.80
CA VAL A 249 -12.24 4.12 -11.72
C VAL A 249 -11.69 2.74 -11.43
N SER A 250 -10.38 2.56 -11.62
CA SER A 250 -9.69 1.34 -11.17
C SER A 250 -9.39 1.42 -9.69
N VAL A 251 -9.37 0.26 -9.04
CA VAL A 251 -9.11 0.12 -7.60
C VAL A 251 -8.19 -1.06 -7.30
N LEU A 252 -7.27 -0.84 -6.38
CA LEU A 252 -6.54 -1.86 -5.65
C LEU A 252 -6.64 -1.53 -4.17
N GLU A 253 -7.11 -2.44 -3.34
CA GLU A 253 -7.09 -2.29 -1.87
C GLU A 253 -6.55 -3.59 -1.26
N ILE A 254 -5.57 -3.49 -0.35
CA ILE A 254 -4.89 -4.65 0.21
C ILE A 254 -4.46 -4.44 1.67
N ASP A 255 -4.57 -5.49 2.47
CA ASP A 255 -4.03 -5.59 3.83
C ASP A 255 -2.49 -5.54 3.77
N LEU A 256 -1.90 -4.46 4.28
CA LEU A 256 -0.46 -4.26 4.27
C LEU A 256 0.30 -5.22 5.19
N SER A 257 -0.34 -5.78 6.21
CA SER A 257 0.30 -6.75 7.10
C SER A 257 0.83 -7.96 6.31
N VAL A 258 0.10 -8.35 5.27
CA VAL A 258 0.45 -9.45 4.36
C VAL A 258 1.68 -9.13 3.51
N ILE A 259 1.90 -7.85 3.20
CA ILE A 259 3.02 -7.40 2.38
C ILE A 259 4.24 -7.09 3.24
N LEU A 260 4.03 -6.35 4.34
CA LEU A 260 5.11 -5.76 5.12
C LEU A 260 5.77 -6.72 6.09
N ASN A 261 5.03 -7.74 6.57
CA ASN A 261 5.54 -8.72 7.55
C ASN A 261 6.29 -9.89 6.91
N GLU A 262 6.32 -9.99 5.58
CA GLU A 262 7.10 -11.03 4.91
C GLU A 262 8.59 -10.70 4.94
N GLU A 263 9.40 -11.72 5.18
CA GLU A 263 10.83 -11.59 5.01
C GLU A 263 11.18 -11.45 3.53
N PRO A 264 12.04 -10.46 3.18
CA PRO A 264 12.46 -10.30 1.80
C PRO A 264 13.20 -11.55 1.32
N LYS A 265 12.73 -12.13 0.23
CA LYS A 265 13.48 -13.22 -0.41
C LYS A 265 14.74 -12.63 -1.05
N PRO A 266 15.89 -13.28 -0.91
CA PRO A 266 17.11 -12.84 -1.58
C PRO A 266 16.87 -12.78 -3.09
N VAL A 267 17.18 -11.65 -3.70
CA VAL A 267 17.18 -11.54 -5.16
C VAL A 267 18.41 -12.30 -5.67
N GLN A 268 18.16 -13.36 -6.43
CA GLN A 268 19.22 -14.11 -7.08
C GLN A 268 19.47 -13.52 -8.47
N ALA A 269 20.74 -13.29 -8.78
CA ALA A 269 21.13 -12.93 -10.13
C ALA A 269 20.76 -14.08 -11.10
N ARG A 270 20.20 -13.72 -12.24
CA ARG A 270 19.98 -14.65 -13.35
C ARG A 270 21.06 -14.44 -14.40
N ASP A 271 21.52 -15.53 -14.97
CA ASP A 271 22.47 -15.44 -16.08
C ASP A 271 21.83 -14.66 -17.24
N ILE A 272 22.60 -13.75 -17.81
CA ILE A 272 22.18 -13.03 -19.01
C ILE A 272 22.32 -13.99 -20.18
N ASN A 273 21.20 -14.41 -20.73
CA ASN A 273 21.20 -15.28 -21.88
C ASN A 273 21.72 -14.51 -23.11
N ARG A 274 22.70 -15.12 -23.80
CA ARG A 274 23.37 -14.54 -24.99
C ARG A 274 22.72 -14.94 -26.31
N PHE A 275 21.81 -15.90 -26.28
CA PHE A 275 21.13 -16.39 -27.46
C PHE A 275 19.87 -15.59 -27.74
N PRO A 276 19.47 -15.41 -29.02
CA PRO A 276 18.25 -14.68 -29.37
C PRO A 276 17.01 -15.38 -28.86
N SER A 277 15.98 -14.59 -28.48
CA SER A 277 14.65 -15.08 -28.20
C SER A 277 13.80 -15.14 -29.49
N SER A 278 12.78 -16.01 -29.50
CA SER A 278 11.76 -16.09 -30.54
C SER A 278 10.39 -15.96 -29.91
N ASP A 279 9.47 -15.28 -30.61
CA ASP A 279 8.10 -15.13 -30.18
C ASP A 279 7.20 -16.06 -31.00
N ILE A 280 6.24 -16.75 -30.35
CA ILE A 280 5.15 -17.46 -30.98
C ILE A 280 3.82 -16.89 -30.49
N ASP A 281 2.90 -16.67 -31.42
CA ASP A 281 1.54 -16.21 -31.12
C ASP A 281 0.57 -17.40 -31.28
N LEU A 282 -0.24 -17.61 -30.24
CA LEU A 282 -1.24 -18.66 -30.18
C LEU A 282 -2.59 -18.09 -29.81
N ALA A 283 -3.61 -18.30 -30.61
CA ALA A 283 -4.97 -17.91 -30.33
C ALA A 283 -5.83 -19.13 -30.03
N PHE A 284 -6.58 -19.07 -28.93
CA PHE A 284 -7.46 -20.14 -28.48
C PHE A 284 -8.89 -19.65 -28.31
N VAL A 285 -9.86 -20.42 -28.75
CA VAL A 285 -11.27 -20.23 -28.47
C VAL A 285 -11.64 -21.06 -27.24
N MET A 286 -12.24 -20.43 -26.24
CA MET A 286 -12.70 -21.10 -25.04
C MET A 286 -13.98 -20.48 -24.48
N SER A 287 -14.71 -21.23 -23.64
CA SER A 287 -15.90 -20.74 -22.94
C SER A 287 -15.59 -19.54 -22.06
N ASP A 288 -16.52 -18.59 -21.96
CA ASP A 288 -16.46 -17.44 -21.07
C ASP A 288 -16.40 -17.84 -19.58
N ASP A 289 -16.94 -19.02 -19.23
CA ASP A 289 -16.94 -19.54 -17.85
C ASP A 289 -15.52 -19.98 -17.38
N VAL A 290 -14.60 -20.22 -18.28
CA VAL A 290 -13.25 -20.65 -17.93
C VAL A 290 -12.32 -19.44 -17.82
N PRO A 291 -11.73 -19.14 -16.65
CA PRO A 291 -10.83 -18.01 -16.49
C PRO A 291 -9.61 -18.07 -17.40
N ALA A 292 -9.24 -16.96 -18.04
CA ALA A 292 -8.07 -16.86 -18.93
C ALA A 292 -6.76 -17.30 -18.26
N VAL A 293 -6.65 -17.08 -16.93
CA VAL A 293 -5.48 -17.49 -16.14
C VAL A 293 -5.27 -19.01 -16.14
N ASN A 294 -6.33 -19.81 -16.33
CA ASN A 294 -6.20 -21.26 -16.41
C ASN A 294 -5.45 -21.66 -17.68
N LEU A 295 -5.81 -21.02 -18.82
CA LEU A 295 -5.09 -21.22 -20.07
C LEU A 295 -3.65 -20.71 -19.97
N GLN A 296 -3.44 -19.51 -19.46
CA GLN A 296 -2.10 -18.95 -19.27
C GLN A 296 -1.21 -19.88 -18.43
N ARG A 297 -1.76 -20.47 -17.36
CA ARG A 297 -1.03 -21.43 -16.50
C ARG A 297 -0.70 -22.72 -17.27
N ALA A 298 -1.64 -23.25 -18.03
CA ALA A 298 -1.42 -24.45 -18.85
C ALA A 298 -0.33 -24.22 -19.90
N LEU A 299 -0.39 -23.08 -20.61
CA LEU A 299 0.63 -22.70 -21.60
C LEU A 299 2.01 -22.50 -20.96
N ARG A 300 2.08 -21.84 -19.78
CA ARG A 300 3.32 -21.67 -19.03
C ARG A 300 3.96 -23.00 -18.64
N GLN A 301 3.16 -23.95 -18.19
CA GLN A 301 3.64 -25.29 -17.84
C GLN A 301 4.11 -26.06 -19.07
N ALA A 302 3.40 -25.98 -20.17
CA ALA A 302 3.73 -26.66 -21.42
C ALA A 302 5.01 -26.13 -22.08
N ALA A 303 5.19 -24.79 -22.08
CA ALA A 303 6.39 -24.16 -22.62
C ALA A 303 7.64 -24.37 -21.71
N GLY A 304 7.45 -24.65 -20.42
CA GLY A 304 8.51 -25.07 -19.48
C GLY A 304 9.60 -24.02 -19.29
N LYS A 305 10.85 -24.50 -19.18
CA LYS A 305 12.02 -23.66 -18.86
C LYS A 305 12.40 -22.68 -19.97
N ARG A 306 11.95 -22.92 -21.19
CA ARG A 306 12.20 -22.05 -22.34
C ARG A 306 11.35 -20.80 -22.35
N LEU A 307 10.27 -20.75 -21.55
CA LEU A 307 9.38 -19.60 -21.49
C LEU A 307 10.01 -18.45 -20.68
N VAL A 308 10.30 -17.36 -21.36
CA VAL A 308 10.78 -16.10 -20.75
C VAL A 308 9.59 -15.25 -20.31
N ARG A 309 8.58 -15.12 -21.19
CA ARG A 309 7.41 -14.27 -20.98
C ARG A 309 6.19 -14.83 -21.70
N ILE A 310 5.01 -14.60 -21.12
CA ILE A 310 3.72 -14.88 -21.74
C ILE A 310 2.78 -13.72 -21.52
N ASP A 311 2.24 -13.16 -22.58
CA ASP A 311 1.34 -12.02 -22.57
C ASP A 311 0.04 -12.39 -23.29
N LEU A 312 -1.10 -12.09 -22.65
CA LEU A 312 -2.40 -12.04 -23.31
C LEU A 312 -2.50 -10.67 -23.99
N PHE A 313 -2.49 -10.62 -25.33
CA PHE A 313 -2.47 -9.35 -26.05
C PHE A 313 -3.75 -9.05 -26.81
N ASP A 314 -4.66 -10.05 -26.98
CA ASP A 314 -5.96 -9.82 -27.59
C ASP A 314 -7.05 -10.71 -26.99
N VAL A 315 -8.23 -10.15 -26.84
CA VAL A 315 -9.47 -10.83 -26.42
C VAL A 315 -10.57 -10.49 -27.41
N TYR A 316 -10.91 -11.41 -28.27
CA TYR A 316 -11.88 -11.17 -29.34
C TYR A 316 -13.20 -11.91 -29.09
N ARG A 317 -14.30 -11.19 -29.28
CA ARG A 317 -15.65 -11.74 -29.36
C ARG A 317 -16.30 -11.21 -30.65
N GLY A 318 -16.84 -12.07 -31.44
CA GLY A 318 -17.48 -11.65 -32.69
C GLY A 318 -17.56 -12.76 -33.73
N LYS A 319 -17.63 -12.39 -34.99
CA LYS A 319 -17.80 -13.34 -36.10
C LYS A 319 -16.74 -14.43 -36.09
N GLY A 320 -17.16 -15.69 -36.09
CA GLY A 320 -16.29 -16.86 -36.04
C GLY A 320 -15.96 -17.37 -34.64
N VAL A 321 -16.57 -16.79 -33.61
CA VAL A 321 -16.49 -17.29 -32.22
C VAL A 321 -17.94 -17.56 -31.75
N ALA A 322 -18.18 -18.75 -31.19
CA ALA A 322 -19.51 -19.13 -30.70
C ALA A 322 -20.00 -18.20 -29.58
N GLU A 323 -21.32 -18.03 -29.46
CA GLU A 323 -21.92 -17.31 -28.36
C GLU A 323 -21.55 -17.98 -27.03
N GLY A 324 -21.23 -17.18 -25.99
CA GLY A 324 -20.72 -17.68 -24.71
C GLY A 324 -19.25 -18.12 -24.74
N SER A 325 -18.54 -17.79 -25.81
CA SER A 325 -17.11 -18.07 -25.96
C SER A 325 -16.34 -16.82 -26.38
N ARG A 326 -15.02 -16.85 -26.16
CA ARG A 326 -14.08 -15.81 -26.60
C ARG A 326 -12.80 -16.42 -27.17
N SER A 327 -12.15 -15.69 -28.06
CA SER A 327 -10.80 -15.99 -28.50
C SER A 327 -9.79 -15.22 -27.68
N LEU A 328 -8.79 -15.91 -27.15
CA LEU A 328 -7.68 -15.34 -26.36
C LEU A 328 -6.39 -15.54 -27.14
N ALA A 329 -5.68 -14.47 -27.47
CA ALA A 329 -4.40 -14.52 -28.15
C ALA A 329 -3.24 -14.26 -27.19
N PHE A 330 -2.35 -15.23 -27.08
CA PHE A 330 -1.17 -15.17 -26.23
C PHE A 330 0.10 -15.09 -27.07
N ARG A 331 1.00 -14.20 -26.68
CA ARG A 331 2.38 -14.17 -27.15
C ARG A 331 3.27 -14.84 -26.13
N LEU A 332 4.00 -15.86 -26.57
CA LEU A 332 4.98 -16.57 -25.76
C LEU A 332 6.38 -16.22 -26.28
N ARG A 333 7.17 -15.56 -25.45
CA ARG A 333 8.60 -15.33 -25.72
C ARG A 333 9.39 -16.51 -25.19
N LEU A 334 10.08 -17.18 -26.10
CA LEU A 334 10.88 -18.37 -25.82
C LEU A 334 12.37 -18.06 -25.99
N GLN A 335 13.20 -18.71 -25.20
CA GLN A 335 14.65 -18.61 -25.29
C GLN A 335 15.28 -19.92 -24.80
N GLU A 336 16.30 -20.41 -25.51
CA GLU A 336 17.06 -21.59 -25.10
C GLU A 336 18.25 -21.14 -24.25
N PRO A 337 18.46 -21.68 -23.01
CA PRO A 337 19.55 -21.28 -22.15
C PRO A 337 20.95 -21.56 -22.72
N GLU A 338 21.10 -22.65 -23.45
CA GLU A 338 22.42 -23.17 -23.87
C GLU A 338 22.63 -23.15 -25.40
N GLY A 339 21.72 -22.53 -26.18
CA GLY A 339 21.81 -22.53 -27.61
C GLY A 339 20.81 -21.60 -28.30
N THR A 340 20.77 -21.67 -29.61
CA THR A 340 19.78 -20.95 -30.42
C THR A 340 18.55 -21.85 -30.64
N LEU A 341 17.36 -21.24 -30.50
CA LEU A 341 16.11 -21.93 -30.82
C LEU A 341 16.11 -22.35 -32.31
N THR A 342 15.77 -23.62 -32.56
CA THR A 342 15.54 -24.14 -33.91
C THR A 342 14.04 -24.21 -34.21
N ASP A 343 13.67 -24.24 -35.49
CA ASP A 343 12.27 -24.40 -35.92
C ASP A 343 11.63 -25.67 -35.35
N SER A 344 12.41 -26.74 -35.19
CA SER A 344 11.95 -28.00 -34.60
C SER A 344 11.57 -27.83 -33.14
N ILE A 345 12.38 -27.07 -32.33
CA ILE A 345 12.10 -26.78 -30.93
C ILE A 345 10.85 -25.88 -30.80
N LEU A 346 10.72 -24.88 -31.68
CA LEU A 346 9.56 -24.00 -31.68
C LEU A 346 8.27 -24.77 -31.98
N ALA A 347 8.31 -25.69 -33.00
CA ALA A 347 7.19 -26.55 -33.33
C ALA A 347 6.81 -27.50 -32.19
N GLU A 348 7.79 -28.08 -31.48
CA GLU A 348 7.56 -28.93 -30.30
C GLU A 348 6.84 -28.17 -29.20
N VAL A 349 7.33 -26.95 -28.84
CA VAL A 349 6.71 -26.12 -27.82
C VAL A 349 5.30 -25.70 -28.25
N GLN A 350 5.11 -25.32 -29.48
CA GLN A 350 3.81 -24.98 -30.04
C GLN A 350 2.80 -26.12 -29.90
N GLN A 351 3.19 -27.34 -30.30
CA GLN A 351 2.36 -28.54 -30.18
C GLN A 351 2.02 -28.84 -28.71
N ALA A 352 3.02 -28.75 -27.82
CA ALA A 352 2.80 -28.96 -26.39
C ALA A 352 1.81 -27.92 -25.80
N CYS A 353 1.91 -26.66 -26.21
CA CYS A 353 0.98 -25.61 -25.81
C CYS A 353 -0.44 -25.84 -26.34
N VAL A 354 -0.58 -26.26 -27.61
CA VAL A 354 -1.90 -26.60 -28.20
C VAL A 354 -2.54 -27.75 -27.43
N ALA A 355 -1.80 -28.84 -27.22
CA ALA A 355 -2.30 -29.99 -26.46
C ALA A 355 -2.66 -29.65 -25.00
N ALA A 356 -1.93 -28.71 -24.39
CA ALA A 356 -2.26 -28.21 -23.02
C ALA A 356 -3.53 -27.37 -23.00
N GLY A 357 -3.77 -26.56 -24.03
CA GLY A 357 -5.01 -25.80 -24.21
C GLY A 357 -6.22 -26.72 -24.38
N GLU A 358 -6.10 -27.72 -25.25
CA GLU A 358 -7.18 -28.67 -25.50
C GLU A 358 -7.63 -29.44 -24.25
N LYS A 359 -6.69 -29.81 -23.38
CA LYS A 359 -7.00 -30.49 -22.10
C LYS A 359 -7.91 -29.68 -21.17
N ILE A 360 -7.96 -28.38 -21.30
CA ILE A 360 -8.83 -27.49 -20.52
C ILE A 360 -10.00 -26.94 -21.33
N GLY A 361 -10.27 -27.52 -22.51
CA GLY A 361 -11.37 -27.13 -23.37
C GLY A 361 -11.14 -25.87 -24.21
N ALA A 362 -9.89 -25.47 -24.41
CA ALA A 362 -9.52 -24.36 -25.29
C ALA A 362 -9.06 -24.91 -26.65
N ALA A 363 -9.78 -24.58 -27.72
CA ALA A 363 -9.44 -25.01 -29.08
C ALA A 363 -8.57 -23.96 -29.78
N ILE A 364 -7.50 -24.40 -30.45
CA ILE A 364 -6.67 -23.48 -31.25
C ILE A 364 -7.50 -22.83 -32.34
N ARG A 365 -7.35 -21.54 -32.53
CA ARG A 365 -7.95 -20.80 -33.63
C ARG A 365 -6.94 -20.71 -34.77
N GLY A 366 -7.26 -21.31 -35.90
CA GLY A 366 -6.47 -21.23 -37.12
C GLY A 366 -6.57 -19.88 -37.82
#